data_c371f8f7514087ff345e79c24e2ba75c
#
_entry.id   c371f8f7514087ff345e79c24e2ba75c
#
_cell.length_a   1.000
_cell.length_b   1.000
_cell.length_c   1.000
_cell.angle_alpha   90.00
_cell.angle_beta   90.00
_cell.angle_gamma   90.00
#
_symmetry.space_group_name_H-M   'P 1'
#
loop_
_entity.id
_entity.type
_entity.pdbx_description
1 polymer ?
#
loop_
_entity_poly.entity_id
_entity_poly.type
_entity_poly.pdbx_seq_one_letter_code
_entity_poly.pdbx_strand_id
1 'polypeptide(L)'
;MIHSSSVIDSNAKISKSAKIGPFCYVGPNVELSDGVELISNIHIEGNTKIGKDTKVFPFASIGTQPQDLKFKNEKNSLLIGEKNIIREYVTINPGTKGGGSQTIIGNNCLFMISSHIAHDCKIGDNVITVSYTHLTLPTILLV
;
A
#
# COMPACT_ATOMS: atom_id res chain seq x y z
N MET A 1 -7.76 -17.19 3.18
CA MET A 1 -8.76 -17.17 4.27
C MET A 1 -9.12 -15.74 4.62
N ILE A 2 -10.38 -15.43 4.66
CA ILE A 2 -10.88 -14.08 4.95
C ILE A 2 -11.70 -14.14 6.23
N HIS A 3 -11.33 -13.34 7.22
CA HIS A 3 -12.09 -13.28 8.47
C HIS A 3 -13.47 -12.66 8.23
N SER A 4 -14.49 -13.21 8.88
CA SER A 4 -15.88 -12.81 8.66
C SER A 4 -16.21 -11.36 9.00
N SER A 5 -15.41 -10.73 9.89
CA SER A 5 -15.61 -9.32 10.24
C SER A 5 -15.07 -8.33 9.22
N SER A 6 -14.33 -8.80 8.22
CA SER A 6 -13.75 -7.92 7.20
C SER A 6 -14.73 -7.64 6.08
N VAL A 7 -14.66 -6.43 5.55
CA VAL A 7 -15.50 -5.99 4.44
C VAL A 7 -14.67 -6.00 3.16
N ILE A 8 -14.92 -6.96 2.32
CA ILE A 8 -14.23 -7.11 1.04
C ILE A 8 -15.23 -6.85 -0.08
N ASP A 9 -14.95 -5.88 -0.92
CA ASP A 9 -15.83 -5.61 -2.05
C ASP A 9 -15.83 -6.81 -3.02
N SER A 10 -16.99 -7.13 -3.56
CA SER A 10 -17.15 -8.28 -4.45
C SER A 10 -16.33 -8.17 -5.75
N ASN A 11 -15.95 -6.97 -6.14
CA ASN A 11 -15.13 -6.74 -7.33
C ASN A 11 -13.64 -6.79 -7.05
N ALA A 12 -13.23 -6.85 -5.79
CA ALA A 12 -11.81 -6.98 -5.43
C ALA A 12 -11.28 -8.34 -5.90
N LYS A 13 -10.04 -8.34 -6.38
CA LYS A 13 -9.38 -9.57 -6.83
C LYS A 13 -8.47 -10.09 -5.73
N ILE A 14 -8.93 -11.07 -5.00
CA ILE A 14 -8.19 -11.63 -3.87
C ILE A 14 -7.73 -13.04 -4.23
N SER A 15 -6.42 -13.29 -4.17
CA SER A 15 -5.89 -14.63 -4.38
C SER A 15 -6.39 -15.60 -3.31
N LYS A 16 -6.59 -16.85 -3.70
CA LYS A 16 -7.03 -17.90 -2.77
C LYS A 16 -6.05 -18.15 -1.63
N SER A 17 -4.78 -17.85 -1.83
CA SER A 17 -3.75 -18.02 -0.82
C SER A 17 -3.55 -16.77 0.06
N ALA A 18 -4.24 -15.69 -0.22
CA ALA A 18 -4.18 -14.50 0.61
C ALA A 18 -4.89 -14.73 1.95
N LYS A 19 -4.35 -14.11 2.99
CA LYS A 19 -4.92 -14.20 4.34
C LYS A 19 -5.34 -12.82 4.79
N ILE A 20 -6.60 -12.66 5.12
CA ILE A 20 -7.15 -11.39 5.59
C ILE A 20 -7.71 -11.58 6.99
N GLY A 21 -7.05 -10.99 7.97
CA GLY A 21 -7.48 -11.02 9.37
C GLY A 21 -8.69 -10.12 9.62
N PRO A 22 -9.07 -9.95 10.89
CA PRO A 22 -10.30 -9.23 11.24
C PRO A 22 -10.25 -7.73 10.98
N PHE A 23 -11.42 -7.16 10.77
CA PHE A 23 -11.64 -5.71 10.67
C PHE A 23 -10.84 -5.01 9.57
N CYS A 24 -10.64 -5.69 8.45
CA CYS A 24 -10.04 -5.08 7.26
C CYS A 24 -11.12 -4.60 6.30
N TYR A 25 -10.80 -3.54 5.57
CA TYR A 25 -11.60 -3.08 4.44
C TYR A 25 -10.78 -3.17 3.16
N VAL A 26 -11.32 -3.79 2.13
CA VAL A 26 -10.68 -3.90 0.82
C VAL A 26 -11.66 -3.45 -0.25
N GLY A 27 -11.31 -2.39 -0.97
CA GLY A 27 -12.18 -1.76 -1.97
C GLY A 27 -12.24 -2.50 -3.30
N PRO A 28 -13.10 -2.03 -4.24
CA PRO A 28 -13.44 -2.78 -5.46
C PRO A 28 -12.32 -2.93 -6.48
N ASN A 29 -11.41 -2.00 -6.53
CA ASN A 29 -10.33 -2.01 -7.53
C ASN A 29 -9.00 -2.49 -6.97
N VAL A 30 -9.05 -3.17 -5.83
CA VAL A 30 -7.86 -3.70 -5.16
C VAL A 30 -7.57 -5.11 -5.65
N GLU A 31 -6.29 -5.40 -5.85
CA GLU A 31 -5.83 -6.73 -6.20
C GLU A 31 -4.77 -7.18 -5.17
N LEU A 32 -5.02 -8.31 -4.52
CA LEU A 32 -4.07 -8.93 -3.58
C LEU A 32 -3.57 -10.24 -4.18
N SER A 33 -2.26 -10.31 -4.40
CA SER A 33 -1.61 -11.48 -5.01
C SER A 33 -1.45 -12.63 -4.00
N ASP A 34 -0.87 -13.73 -4.48
CA ASP A 34 -0.64 -14.93 -3.67
C ASP A 34 0.17 -14.62 -2.42
N GLY A 35 -0.21 -15.22 -1.32
CA GLY A 35 0.54 -15.12 -0.07
C GLY A 35 0.49 -13.77 0.63
N VAL A 36 -0.26 -12.82 0.13
CA VAL A 36 -0.44 -11.54 0.82
C VAL A 36 -1.14 -11.77 2.14
N GLU A 37 -0.64 -11.15 3.19
CA GLU A 37 -1.22 -11.26 4.52
C GLU A 37 -1.57 -9.89 5.09
N LEU A 38 -2.84 -9.69 5.40
CA LEU A 38 -3.34 -8.53 6.13
C LEU A 38 -3.65 -8.97 7.55
N ILE A 39 -2.93 -8.45 8.54
CA ILE A 39 -3.05 -8.95 9.91
C ILE A 39 -4.40 -8.59 10.53
N SER A 40 -4.72 -7.30 10.59
CA SER A 40 -6.02 -6.81 11.08
C SER A 40 -6.13 -5.30 10.93
N ASN A 41 -7.34 -4.77 10.96
CA ASN A 41 -7.58 -3.32 11.03
C ASN A 41 -6.83 -2.54 9.94
N ILE A 42 -6.91 -3.00 8.71
CA ILE A 42 -6.22 -2.41 7.57
C ILE A 42 -7.24 -1.88 6.57
N HIS A 43 -6.97 -0.71 6.02
CA HIS A 43 -7.81 -0.10 5.00
C HIS A 43 -7.05 -0.03 3.68
N ILE A 44 -7.58 -0.68 2.65
CA ILE A 44 -6.99 -0.66 1.31
C ILE A 44 -8.07 -0.26 0.31
N GLU A 45 -7.82 0.79 -0.44
CA GLU A 45 -8.74 1.26 -1.47
C GLU A 45 -8.01 1.71 -2.73
N GLY A 46 -8.76 2.28 -3.66
CA GLY A 46 -8.23 2.79 -4.91
C GLY A 46 -7.81 1.68 -5.87
N ASN A 47 -7.19 2.08 -6.95
CA ASN A 47 -6.64 1.15 -7.94
C ASN A 47 -5.26 0.69 -7.45
N THR A 48 -5.26 -0.27 -6.53
CA THR A 48 -4.09 -0.70 -5.78
C THR A 48 -3.83 -2.19 -6.00
N LYS A 49 -2.59 -2.50 -6.37
CA LYS A 49 -2.15 -3.89 -6.49
C LYS A 49 -1.02 -4.16 -5.50
N ILE A 50 -1.17 -5.24 -4.71
CA ILE A 50 -0.17 -5.67 -3.75
C ILE A 50 0.39 -7.03 -4.18
N GLY A 51 1.71 -7.06 -4.39
CA GLY A 51 2.41 -8.23 -4.88
C GLY A 51 2.58 -9.34 -3.86
N LYS A 52 3.06 -10.49 -4.34
CA LYS A 52 3.14 -11.74 -3.58
C LYS A 52 3.87 -11.59 -2.26
N ASP A 53 3.40 -12.34 -1.27
CA ASP A 53 4.07 -12.48 0.03
C ASP A 53 4.33 -11.17 0.78
N THR A 54 3.61 -10.13 0.44
CA THR A 54 3.64 -8.87 1.18
C THR A 54 2.81 -8.99 2.45
N LYS A 55 3.35 -8.52 3.56
CA LYS A 55 2.69 -8.56 4.85
C LYS A 55 2.38 -7.17 5.34
N VAL A 56 1.14 -6.94 5.73
CA VAL A 56 0.65 -5.64 6.18
C VAL A 56 0.20 -5.73 7.62
N PHE A 57 0.70 -4.83 8.44
CA PHE A 57 0.46 -4.76 9.88
C PHE A 57 -0.72 -3.85 10.22
N PRO A 58 -1.29 -3.98 11.42
CA PRO A 58 -2.52 -3.25 11.78
C PRO A 58 -2.43 -1.73 11.62
N PHE A 59 -3.56 -1.16 11.25
CA PHE A 59 -3.76 0.28 11.11
C PHE A 59 -3.02 0.95 9.96
N ALA A 60 -2.55 0.18 8.98
CA ALA A 60 -2.03 0.74 7.74
C ALA A 60 -3.18 1.22 6.86
N SER A 61 -2.95 2.31 6.14
CA SER A 61 -3.90 2.87 5.18
C SER A 61 -3.22 2.96 3.80
N ILE A 62 -3.69 2.19 2.87
CA ILE A 62 -3.03 2.01 1.58
C ILE A 62 -3.97 2.37 0.44
N GLY A 63 -3.52 3.24 -0.46
CA GLY A 63 -4.27 3.59 -1.66
C GLY A 63 -5.32 4.67 -1.45
N THR A 64 -5.34 5.31 -0.30
CA THR A 64 -6.26 6.41 -0.02
C THR A 64 -5.90 7.65 -0.84
N GLN A 65 -6.86 8.55 -0.97
CA GLN A 65 -6.70 9.77 -1.75
C GLN A 65 -5.40 10.50 -1.44
N PRO A 66 -4.64 10.93 -2.47
CA PRO A 66 -3.41 11.69 -2.26
C PRO A 66 -3.62 12.97 -1.46
N GLN A 67 -2.64 13.30 -0.63
CA GLN A 67 -2.62 14.56 0.11
C GLN A 67 -2.12 15.68 -0.79
N ASP A 68 -2.89 16.00 -1.81
CA ASP A 68 -2.54 17.04 -2.76
C ASP A 68 -3.79 17.90 -3.03
N LEU A 69 -3.68 19.19 -2.74
CA LEU A 69 -4.79 20.12 -2.95
C LEU A 69 -5.19 20.24 -4.43
N LYS A 70 -4.31 19.83 -5.34
CA LYS A 70 -4.59 19.86 -6.78
C LYS A 70 -5.28 18.58 -7.26
N PHE A 71 -5.39 17.59 -6.41
CA PHE A 71 -6.00 16.32 -6.78
C PHE A 71 -7.51 16.50 -6.97
N LYS A 72 -8.01 16.11 -8.14
CA LYS A 72 -9.43 16.28 -8.50
C LYS A 72 -10.07 14.95 -8.93
N ASN A 73 -9.77 13.89 -8.18
CA ASN A 73 -10.29 12.54 -8.46
C ASN A 73 -9.92 12.00 -9.84
N GLU A 74 -8.81 12.47 -10.39
CA GLU A 74 -8.30 11.94 -11.64
C GLU A 74 -7.87 10.47 -11.48
N LYS A 75 -7.80 9.78 -12.61
CA LYS A 75 -7.43 8.36 -12.64
C LYS A 75 -5.97 8.20 -12.19
N ASN A 76 -5.76 7.31 -11.24
CA ASN A 76 -4.43 7.05 -10.69
C ASN A 76 -4.32 5.59 -10.24
N SER A 77 -3.11 5.19 -9.84
CA SER A 77 -2.85 3.84 -9.36
C SER A 77 -1.72 3.78 -8.35
N LEU A 78 -1.68 2.66 -7.65
CA LEU A 78 -0.62 2.31 -6.71
C LEU A 78 -0.21 0.85 -6.98
N LEU A 79 1.07 0.66 -7.28
CA LEU A 79 1.61 -0.67 -7.52
C LEU A 79 2.66 -0.99 -6.46
N ILE A 80 2.42 -2.04 -5.69
CA ILE A 80 3.32 -2.53 -4.65
C ILE A 80 3.85 -3.88 -5.08
N GLY A 81 5.15 -4.04 -5.09
CA GLY A 81 5.80 -5.29 -5.48
C GLY A 81 5.68 -6.39 -4.45
N GLU A 82 6.63 -7.33 -4.50
CA GLU A 82 6.57 -8.57 -3.71
C GLU A 82 7.40 -8.49 -2.43
N LYS A 83 7.03 -9.31 -1.45
CA LYS A 83 7.82 -9.52 -0.20
C LYS A 83 8.11 -8.24 0.58
N ASN A 84 7.19 -7.32 0.54
CA ASN A 84 7.29 -6.09 1.32
C ASN A 84 6.72 -6.29 2.72
N ILE A 85 7.26 -5.56 3.68
CA ILE A 85 6.73 -5.50 5.03
C ILE A 85 6.25 -4.09 5.29
N ILE A 86 4.97 -3.94 5.53
CA ILE A 86 4.34 -2.64 5.76
C ILE A 86 3.86 -2.63 7.21
N ARG A 87 4.54 -1.86 8.05
CA ARG A 87 4.29 -1.86 9.49
C ARG A 87 3.10 -0.98 9.87
N GLU A 88 2.82 -0.94 11.16
CA GLU A 88 1.66 -0.24 11.70
C GLU A 88 1.65 1.24 11.33
N TYR A 89 0.48 1.77 11.08
CA TYR A 89 0.23 3.19 10.78
C TYR A 89 0.97 3.73 9.55
N VAL A 90 1.48 2.87 8.70
CA VAL A 90 2.05 3.29 7.42
C VAL A 90 0.92 3.78 6.52
N THR A 91 1.16 4.88 5.81
CA THR A 91 0.24 5.40 4.83
C THR A 91 0.91 5.48 3.46
N ILE A 92 0.20 5.05 2.42
CA ILE A 92 0.73 5.05 1.06
C ILE A 92 -0.33 5.62 0.13
N ASN A 93 0.01 6.68 -0.59
CA ASN A 93 -0.90 7.32 -1.53
C ASN A 93 -0.63 6.88 -2.97
N PRO A 94 -1.66 6.81 -3.81
CA PRO A 94 -1.48 6.57 -5.24
C PRO A 94 -0.97 7.83 -5.93
N GLY A 95 -0.75 7.76 -7.24
CA GLY A 95 -0.21 8.87 -7.99
C GLY A 95 -1.18 10.02 -8.21
N THR A 96 -0.64 11.13 -8.75
CA THR A 96 -1.41 12.28 -9.18
C THR A 96 -1.13 12.57 -10.65
N LYS A 97 -2.02 13.28 -11.32
CA LYS A 97 -1.85 13.60 -12.73
C LYS A 97 -0.53 14.34 -13.01
N GLY A 98 -0.14 15.26 -12.12
CA GLY A 98 1.09 16.02 -12.28
C GLY A 98 2.37 15.21 -12.13
N GLY A 99 2.31 14.10 -11.42
CA GLY A 99 3.47 13.25 -11.14
C GLY A 99 3.54 11.94 -11.92
N GLY A 100 2.65 11.73 -12.87
CA GLY A 100 2.64 10.53 -13.68
C GLY A 100 1.54 9.54 -13.34
N SER A 101 0.66 9.90 -12.45
CA SER A 101 -0.55 9.14 -12.07
C SER A 101 -0.29 7.79 -11.38
N GLN A 102 0.94 7.50 -11.00
CA GLN A 102 1.25 6.23 -10.38
C GLN A 102 2.31 6.35 -9.28
N THR A 103 2.07 5.70 -8.16
CA THR A 103 3.07 5.43 -7.13
C THR A 103 3.51 3.98 -7.29
N ILE A 104 4.83 3.75 -7.32
CA ILE A 104 5.39 2.42 -7.54
C ILE A 104 6.33 2.08 -6.40
N ILE A 105 6.14 0.90 -5.82
CA ILE A 105 7.00 0.34 -4.78
C ILE A 105 7.54 -0.99 -5.29
N GLY A 106 8.85 -1.15 -5.19
CA GLY A 106 9.54 -2.38 -5.60
C GLY A 106 9.36 -3.55 -4.64
N ASN A 107 10.40 -4.37 -4.51
CA ASN A 107 10.33 -5.62 -3.76
C ASN A 107 11.24 -5.60 -2.54
N ASN A 108 10.92 -6.44 -1.56
CA ASN A 108 11.76 -6.64 -0.36
C ASN A 108 12.00 -5.35 0.46
N CYS A 109 11.04 -4.47 0.51
CA CYS A 109 11.14 -3.23 1.26
C CYS A 109 10.58 -3.39 2.67
N LEU A 110 11.07 -2.60 3.60
CA LEU A 110 10.51 -2.47 4.94
C LEU A 110 10.07 -1.03 5.17
N PHE A 111 8.79 -0.85 5.37
CA PHE A 111 8.22 0.45 5.73
C PHE A 111 7.95 0.43 7.23
N MET A 112 8.79 1.13 7.99
CA MET A 112 8.69 1.13 9.44
C MET A 112 7.46 1.90 9.91
N ILE A 113 7.11 1.69 11.17
CA ILE A 113 5.91 2.28 11.78
C ILE A 113 5.76 3.76 11.45
N SER A 114 4.56 4.16 11.09
CA SER A 114 4.19 5.55 10.80
C SER A 114 4.91 6.22 9.63
N SER A 115 5.64 5.48 8.80
CA SER A 115 6.23 6.07 7.61
C SER A 115 5.15 6.39 6.56
N HIS A 116 5.41 7.40 5.74
CA HIS A 116 4.48 7.84 4.71
C HIS A 116 5.14 7.80 3.34
N ILE A 117 4.49 7.17 2.40
CA ILE A 117 4.89 7.17 1.00
C ILE A 117 3.94 8.11 0.26
N ALA A 118 4.47 9.26 -0.11
CA ALA A 118 3.69 10.28 -0.79
C ALA A 118 3.32 9.86 -2.22
N HIS A 119 2.37 10.58 -2.77
CA HIS A 119 1.95 10.36 -4.14
C HIS A 119 3.11 10.50 -5.13
N ASP A 120 3.06 9.73 -6.19
CA ASP A 120 4.03 9.75 -7.29
C ASP A 120 5.46 9.29 -6.94
N CYS A 121 5.67 8.77 -5.74
CA CYS A 121 6.97 8.22 -5.37
C CYS A 121 7.26 6.94 -6.14
N LYS A 122 8.53 6.75 -6.46
CA LYS A 122 9.03 5.51 -7.06
C LYS A 122 10.10 4.95 -6.16
N ILE A 123 9.78 3.84 -5.49
CA ILE A 123 10.65 3.20 -4.54
C ILE A 123 11.21 1.92 -5.15
N GLY A 124 12.51 1.81 -5.19
CA GLY A 124 13.20 0.63 -5.71
C GLY A 124 13.12 -0.56 -4.76
N ASP A 125 13.91 -1.58 -5.04
CA ASP A 125 13.95 -2.78 -4.22
C ASP A 125 14.84 -2.59 -3.00
N ASN A 126 14.56 -3.37 -1.94
CA ASN A 126 15.39 -3.44 -0.73
C ASN A 126 15.53 -2.10 0.02
N VAL A 127 14.52 -1.25 -0.08
CA VAL A 127 14.51 0.05 0.60
C VAL A 127 13.95 -0.09 2.00
N ILE A 128 14.56 0.57 2.96
CA ILE A 128 14.05 0.66 4.32
C ILE A 128 13.68 2.12 4.58
N THR A 129 12.41 2.39 4.80
CA THR A 129 11.96 3.71 5.24
C THR A 129 11.82 3.68 6.74
N VAL A 130 12.23 4.74 7.39
CA VAL A 130 12.12 4.86 8.82
C VAL A 130 10.98 5.80 9.20
N SER A 131 10.67 5.84 10.48
CA SER A 131 9.50 6.54 11.00
C SER A 131 9.61 8.06 10.97
N TYR A 132 10.76 8.60 10.66
CA TYR A 132 10.96 10.05 10.64
C TYR A 132 10.99 10.59 9.23
N THR A 133 10.31 11.70 9.04
CA THR A 133 10.17 12.27 7.72
C THR A 133 11.38 13.03 7.19
N HIS A 134 12.24 13.54 8.06
CA HIS A 134 13.45 14.23 7.61
C HIS A 134 14.62 13.29 7.37
N LEU A 135 14.28 12.09 7.11
CA LEU A 135 15.21 11.11 6.90
C LEU A 135 15.92 11.22 5.74
N THR A 136 16.92 10.91 6.03
CA THR A 136 18.06 10.63 5.22
C THR A 136 17.69 10.56 3.78
N LEU A 137 18.10 11.56 3.09
CA LEU A 137 17.95 11.60 1.64
C LEU A 137 18.30 10.31 0.94
N PRO A 138 19.37 9.59 1.31
CA PRO A 138 19.67 8.34 0.63
C PRO A 138 18.55 7.32 0.61
N THR A 139 17.78 7.23 1.69
CA THR A 139 16.67 6.30 1.75
C THR A 139 15.54 6.71 0.81
N ILE A 140 15.29 8.00 0.71
CA ILE A 140 14.23 8.54 -0.14
C ILE A 140 14.65 8.57 -1.58
N LEU A 141 15.88 8.95 -1.85
CA LEU A 141 16.38 9.09 -3.22
C LEU A 141 16.67 7.77 -3.91
N LEU A 142 16.64 6.71 -3.18
CA LEU A 142 16.65 5.39 -3.78
C LEU A 142 15.34 5.05 -4.44
N VAL A 143 14.46 5.96 -4.37
CA VAL A 143 13.17 5.87 -5.03
C VAL A 143 13.24 6.34 -6.45
#